data_841a933bf86ebf2b26fb70a952f4c9f4
#
_entry.id   841a933bf86ebf2b26fb70a952f4c9f4
#
_cell.length_a   1.000
_cell.length_b   1.000
_cell.length_c   1.000
_cell.angle_alpha   90.00
_cell.angle_beta   90.00
_cell.angle_gamma   90.00
#
_symmetry.space_group_name_H-M   'P 1'
#
loop_
_entity.id
_entity.type
_entity.pdbx_description
1 polymer ?
#
loop_
_entity_poly.entity_id
_entity_poly.type
_entity_poly.pdbx_seq_one_letter_code
_entity_poly.pdbx_strand_id
1 'polypeptide(L)'
;MGKIVRVYSGSDGESHFEEMTPYQLSNIVNNVGPGDITVNRRSSPSESDYHNAPRLQYVVNLAGTAEFETADGSKVRMEPGDVLVAEDLTGHGHIARSLGNEFRVSLAIPLAD
;
A
#
# COMPACT_ATOMS: atom_id res chain seq x y z
N MET A 1 -8.09 -14.62 -6.35
CA MET A 1 -6.87 -14.07 -6.93
C MET A 1 -6.64 -12.66 -6.42
N GLY A 2 -5.45 -12.35 -5.96
CA GLY A 2 -5.14 -11.04 -5.40
C GLY A 2 -5.14 -9.94 -6.46
N LYS A 3 -5.53 -8.75 -6.07
CA LYS A 3 -5.39 -7.58 -6.92
C LYS A 3 -4.11 -6.85 -6.57
N ILE A 4 -3.64 -6.04 -7.50
CA ILE A 4 -2.44 -5.23 -7.34
C ILE A 4 -2.84 -3.79 -7.58
N VAL A 5 -2.55 -2.91 -6.61
CA VAL A 5 -2.90 -1.49 -6.68
C VAL A 5 -1.65 -0.67 -6.40
N ARG A 6 -1.39 0.30 -7.25
CA ARG A 6 -0.33 1.28 -7.05
C ARG A 6 -0.94 2.53 -6.44
N VAL A 7 -0.31 3.06 -5.39
CA VAL A 7 -0.62 4.38 -4.87
C VAL A 7 0.59 5.28 -5.12
N TYR A 8 0.38 6.41 -5.79
CA TYR A 8 1.47 7.29 -6.23
C TYR A 8 1.11 8.75 -6.03
N SER A 9 2.13 9.59 -5.96
CA SER A 9 1.95 11.04 -5.84
C SER A 9 1.70 11.64 -7.21
N GLY A 10 0.59 12.35 -7.35
CA GLY A 10 0.27 13.07 -8.57
C GLY A 10 0.91 14.46 -8.62
N SER A 11 0.87 15.08 -9.78
CA SER A 11 1.37 16.45 -9.96
C SER A 11 0.52 17.49 -9.22
N ASP A 12 -0.67 17.11 -8.79
CA ASP A 12 -1.57 17.95 -8.00
C ASP A 12 -1.24 17.93 -6.49
N GLY A 13 -0.21 17.21 -6.07
CA GLY A 13 0.15 17.08 -4.66
C GLY A 13 -0.68 16.06 -3.89
N GLU A 14 -1.53 15.31 -4.57
CA GLU A 14 -2.41 14.31 -3.98
C GLU A 14 -1.98 12.91 -4.37
N SER A 15 -2.32 11.93 -3.52
CA SER A 15 -2.12 10.53 -3.85
C SER A 15 -3.28 10.00 -4.70
N HIS A 16 -2.96 9.11 -5.61
CA HIS A 16 -3.93 8.49 -6.53
C HIS A 16 -3.70 6.98 -6.59
N PHE A 17 -4.75 6.24 -6.93
CA PHE A 17 -4.69 4.79 -7.11
C PHE A 17 -4.71 4.43 -8.59
N GLU A 18 -3.98 3.37 -8.93
CA GLU A 18 -3.99 2.76 -10.25
C GLU A 18 -3.93 1.24 -10.09
N GLU A 19 -4.84 0.52 -10.72
CA GLU A 19 -4.75 -0.93 -10.74
C GLU A 19 -3.65 -1.39 -11.69
N MET A 20 -2.94 -2.44 -11.29
CA MET A 20 -1.84 -3.01 -12.07
C MET A 20 -2.12 -4.45 -12.42
N THR A 21 -1.59 -4.88 -13.55
CA THR A 21 -1.61 -6.29 -13.94
C THR A 21 -0.37 -7.00 -13.39
N PRO A 22 -0.38 -8.33 -13.30
CA PRO A 22 0.83 -9.07 -12.93
C PRO A 22 2.00 -8.81 -13.88
N TYR A 23 1.73 -8.50 -15.14
CA TYR A 23 2.77 -8.12 -16.11
C TYR A 23 3.49 -6.85 -15.70
N GLN A 24 2.73 -5.82 -15.32
CA GLN A 24 3.32 -4.56 -14.88
C GLN A 24 4.12 -4.77 -13.59
N LEU A 25 3.60 -5.60 -12.68
CA LEU A 25 4.31 -5.93 -11.45
C LEU A 25 5.63 -6.63 -11.74
N SER A 26 5.66 -7.54 -12.72
CA SER A 26 6.88 -8.28 -13.07
C SER A 26 8.00 -7.37 -13.54
N ASN A 27 7.68 -6.22 -14.13
CA ASN A 27 8.68 -5.24 -14.54
C ASN A 27 9.32 -4.55 -13.33
N ILE A 28 8.60 -4.50 -12.20
CA ILE A 28 9.08 -3.85 -10.98
C ILE A 28 9.83 -4.85 -10.08
N VAL A 29 9.47 -6.11 -10.14
CA VAL A 29 10.00 -7.17 -9.28
C VAL A 29 11.54 -7.27 -9.32
N ASN A 30 12.15 -6.91 -10.42
CA ASN A 30 13.62 -6.92 -10.54
C ASN A 30 14.27 -5.74 -9.83
N ASN A 31 13.47 -4.85 -9.26
CA ASN A 31 13.93 -3.63 -8.62
C ASN A 31 13.80 -3.66 -7.10
N VAL A 32 13.92 -4.84 -6.49
CA VAL A 32 13.96 -4.93 -5.03
C VAL A 32 15.21 -4.21 -4.55
N GLY A 33 15.01 -3.22 -3.70
CA GLY A 33 16.09 -2.36 -3.23
C GLY A 33 16.70 -2.83 -1.93
N PRO A 34 17.75 -2.12 -1.48
CA PRO A 34 18.34 -2.38 -0.17
C PRO A 34 17.35 -1.96 0.93
N GLY A 35 17.48 -2.58 2.07
CA GLY A 35 16.65 -2.32 3.24
C GLY A 35 16.02 -3.60 3.75
N ASP A 36 15.40 -3.50 4.91
CA ASP A 36 14.82 -4.66 5.56
C ASP A 36 13.43 -4.96 5.00
N ILE A 37 13.15 -6.24 4.85
CA ILE A 37 11.78 -6.73 4.68
C ILE A 37 11.18 -6.77 6.08
N THR A 38 10.02 -6.12 6.26
CA THR A 38 9.39 -6.06 7.57
C THR A 38 8.01 -6.72 7.54
N VAL A 39 7.64 -7.30 8.68
CA VAL A 39 6.28 -7.80 8.90
C VAL A 39 5.62 -6.86 9.90
N ASN A 40 4.53 -6.24 9.51
CA ASN A 40 3.80 -5.30 10.33
C ASN A 40 2.48 -5.91 10.80
N ARG A 41 2.18 -5.73 12.08
CA ARG A 41 0.93 -6.19 12.67
C ARG A 41 0.19 -4.98 13.25
N ARG A 42 -1.06 -4.84 12.89
CA ARG A 42 -1.91 -3.75 13.37
C ARG A 42 -3.15 -4.31 14.01
N SER A 43 -3.56 -3.70 15.12
CA SER A 43 -4.86 -4.02 15.71
C SER A 43 -5.98 -3.55 14.79
N SER A 44 -7.15 -4.15 14.92
CA SER A 44 -8.31 -3.80 14.12
C SER A 44 -9.55 -3.72 15.01
N PRO A 45 -10.42 -2.71 14.83
CA PRO A 45 -10.30 -1.65 13.82
C PRO A 45 -9.28 -0.58 14.22
N SER A 46 -8.68 0.06 13.23
CA SER A 46 -7.75 1.17 13.44
C SER A 46 -7.73 2.09 12.23
N GLU A 47 -7.26 3.32 12.44
CA GLU A 47 -7.19 4.34 11.39
C GLU A 47 -5.98 5.23 11.63
N SER A 48 -5.24 5.53 10.57
CA SER A 48 -4.14 6.50 10.61
C SER A 48 -4.63 7.88 10.17
N ASP A 49 -3.83 8.90 10.42
CA ASP A 49 -3.98 10.18 9.72
C ASP A 49 -3.39 10.06 8.31
N TYR A 50 -3.52 11.14 7.52
CA TYR A 50 -2.85 11.21 6.23
C TYR A 50 -1.35 11.10 6.42
N HIS A 51 -0.72 10.25 5.63
CA HIS A 51 0.72 10.08 5.65
C HIS A 51 1.21 9.60 4.28
N ASN A 52 2.49 9.81 4.03
CA ASN A 52 3.15 9.33 2.82
C ASN A 52 3.71 7.93 3.04
N ALA A 53 3.99 7.22 1.95
CA ALA A 53 4.78 6.01 2.03
C ALA A 53 6.17 6.36 2.57
N PRO A 54 6.69 5.59 3.54
CA PRO A 54 8.01 5.89 4.12
C PRO A 54 9.17 5.64 3.13
N ARG A 55 8.91 4.82 2.13
CA ARG A 55 9.86 4.44 1.08
C ARG A 55 9.08 3.81 -0.05
N LEU A 56 9.69 3.68 -1.22
CA LEU A 56 9.11 2.85 -2.28
C LEU A 56 9.07 1.40 -1.79
N GLN A 57 7.90 0.79 -1.81
CA GLN A 57 7.76 -0.56 -1.26
C GLN A 57 6.53 -1.27 -1.80
N TYR A 58 6.61 -2.61 -1.81
CA TYR A 58 5.44 -3.46 -1.88
C TYR A 58 4.89 -3.67 -0.48
N VAL A 59 3.58 -3.64 -0.35
CA VAL A 59 2.90 -4.06 0.87
C VAL A 59 1.98 -5.21 0.49
N VAL A 60 2.30 -6.41 0.96
CA VAL A 60 1.48 -7.60 0.71
C VAL A 60 0.61 -7.83 1.93
N ASN A 61 -0.71 -7.78 1.73
CA ASN A 61 -1.63 -8.04 2.84
C ASN A 61 -1.72 -9.55 3.08
N LEU A 62 -1.40 -10.00 4.29
CA LEU A 62 -1.35 -11.41 4.63
C LEU A 62 -2.57 -11.85 5.45
N ALA A 63 -3.10 -10.98 6.29
CA ALA A 63 -4.25 -11.27 7.15
C ALA A 63 -5.02 -9.99 7.42
N GLY A 64 -6.32 -10.12 7.65
CA GLY A 64 -7.20 -8.99 7.91
C GLY A 64 -7.51 -8.19 6.65
N THR A 65 -8.33 -7.16 6.82
CA THR A 65 -8.74 -6.28 5.73
C THR A 65 -8.19 -4.88 5.96
N ALA A 66 -7.56 -4.31 4.94
CA ALA A 66 -7.11 -2.93 4.96
C ALA A 66 -7.94 -2.09 3.99
N GLU A 67 -8.05 -0.79 4.29
CA GLU A 67 -8.65 0.18 3.37
C GLU A 67 -7.75 1.39 3.31
N PHE A 68 -7.43 1.83 2.09
CA PHE A 68 -6.65 3.05 1.87
C PHE A 68 -7.55 4.08 1.23
N GLU A 69 -7.40 5.33 1.65
CA GLU A 69 -8.21 6.44 1.15
C GLU A 69 -7.32 7.62 0.78
N THR A 70 -7.62 8.23 -0.36
CA THR A 70 -6.98 9.46 -0.81
C THR A 70 -7.91 10.65 -0.60
N ALA A 71 -7.35 11.88 -0.69
CA ALA A 71 -8.07 13.10 -0.34
C ALA A 71 -9.30 13.36 -1.21
N ASP A 72 -9.34 12.82 -2.42
CA ASP A 72 -10.50 12.95 -3.31
C ASP A 72 -11.66 12.01 -2.94
N GLY A 73 -11.52 11.24 -1.86
CA GLY A 73 -12.53 10.29 -1.41
C GLY A 73 -12.43 8.92 -2.03
N SER A 74 -11.45 8.69 -2.92
CA SER A 74 -11.23 7.36 -3.51
C SER A 74 -10.75 6.40 -2.44
N LYS A 75 -11.29 5.17 -2.47
CA LYS A 75 -10.94 4.13 -1.50
C LYS A 75 -10.62 2.85 -2.22
N VAL A 76 -9.65 2.12 -1.69
CA VAL A 76 -9.34 0.79 -2.15
C VAL A 76 -9.25 -0.15 -0.96
N ARG A 77 -9.90 -1.31 -1.07
CA ARG A 77 -9.88 -2.33 -0.02
C ARG A 77 -8.93 -3.44 -0.42
N MET A 78 -8.07 -3.84 0.52
CA MET A 78 -7.07 -4.87 0.32
C MET A 78 -7.38 -6.06 1.22
N GLU A 79 -7.60 -7.20 0.60
CA GLU A 79 -7.83 -8.47 1.29
C GLU A 79 -6.54 -9.29 1.33
N PRO A 80 -6.49 -10.40 2.10
CA PRO A 80 -5.29 -11.25 2.09
C PRO A 80 -4.91 -11.69 0.68
N GLY A 81 -3.63 -11.52 0.34
CA GLY A 81 -3.09 -11.81 -0.99
C GLY A 81 -3.06 -10.61 -1.93
N ASP A 82 -3.68 -9.50 -1.56
CA ASP A 82 -3.62 -8.27 -2.37
C ASP A 82 -2.30 -7.53 -2.12
N VAL A 83 -1.80 -6.85 -3.14
CA VAL A 83 -0.52 -6.14 -3.11
C VAL A 83 -0.73 -4.66 -3.38
N LEU A 84 -0.22 -3.82 -2.49
CA LEU A 84 -0.15 -2.37 -2.67
C LEU A 84 1.28 -2.00 -3.07
N VAL A 85 1.43 -1.30 -4.18
CA VAL A 85 2.72 -0.72 -4.57
C VAL A 85 2.72 0.72 -4.10
N ALA A 86 3.43 1.00 -3.02
CA ALA A 86 3.42 2.30 -2.36
C ALA A 86 4.52 3.19 -2.92
N GLU A 87 4.13 4.26 -3.61
CA GLU A 87 5.02 5.19 -4.28
C GLU A 87 4.72 6.65 -3.96
N ASP A 88 3.76 6.92 -3.08
CA ASP A 88 3.36 8.30 -2.75
C ASP A 88 4.26 8.90 -1.67
N LEU A 89 5.50 9.18 -2.04
CA LEU A 89 6.54 9.66 -1.14
C LEU A 89 6.39 11.15 -0.78
N THR A 90 5.58 11.89 -1.53
CA THR A 90 5.44 13.33 -1.37
C THR A 90 3.96 13.72 -1.39
N GLY A 91 3.69 14.96 -1.02
CA GLY A 91 2.34 15.51 -1.05
C GLY A 91 1.50 15.11 0.16
N HIS A 92 0.18 15.07 -0.02
CA HIS A 92 -0.79 14.87 1.05
C HIS A 92 -0.76 13.44 1.61
N GLY A 93 -0.51 12.46 0.76
CA GLY A 93 -0.51 11.07 1.19
C GLY A 93 -1.89 10.42 1.22
N HIS A 94 -2.02 9.41 2.03
CA HIS A 94 -3.23 8.61 2.14
C HIS A 94 -3.52 8.24 3.59
N ILE A 95 -4.76 7.83 3.85
CA ILE A 95 -5.18 7.25 5.14
C ILE A 95 -5.14 5.74 4.99
N ALA A 96 -4.67 5.05 6.02
CA ALA A 96 -4.71 3.59 6.10
C ALA A 96 -5.61 3.17 7.26
N ARG A 97 -6.52 2.24 6.99
CA ARG A 97 -7.42 1.67 8.00
C ARG A 97 -7.28 0.17 8.05
N SER A 98 -7.45 -0.38 9.24
CA SER A 98 -7.67 -1.81 9.43
C SER A 98 -9.14 -2.00 9.78
N LEU A 99 -9.83 -2.84 9.03
CA LEU A 99 -11.27 -3.06 9.16
C LEU A 99 -11.56 -4.40 9.79
N GLY A 100 -12.73 -4.50 10.42
CA GLY A 100 -13.17 -5.76 11.04
C GLY A 100 -12.49 -6.01 12.38
N ASN A 101 -12.55 -7.24 12.84
CA ASN A 101 -12.07 -7.65 14.16
C ASN A 101 -10.78 -8.47 14.13
N GLU A 102 -10.29 -8.81 12.95
CA GLU A 102 -9.08 -9.60 12.78
C GLU A 102 -7.87 -8.68 12.66
N PHE A 103 -6.79 -9.01 13.34
CA PHE A 103 -5.54 -8.27 13.18
C PHE A 103 -5.16 -8.19 11.70
N ARG A 104 -4.67 -7.04 11.29
CA ARG A 104 -4.09 -6.87 9.97
C ARG A 104 -2.60 -7.20 10.06
N VAL A 105 -2.15 -8.10 9.18
CA VAL A 105 -0.73 -8.44 9.05
C VAL A 105 -0.31 -8.18 7.62
N SER A 106 0.78 -7.45 7.44
CA SER A 106 1.31 -7.14 6.12
C SER A 106 2.81 -7.31 6.06
N LEU A 107 3.31 -7.61 4.86
CA LEU A 107 4.71 -7.74 4.55
C LEU A 107 5.12 -6.55 3.71
N ALA A 108 6.13 -5.79 4.14
CA ALA A 108 6.67 -4.66 3.38
C ALA A 108 8.03 -5.01 2.82
N ILE A 109 8.18 -4.87 1.50
CA ILE A 109 9.39 -5.20 0.76
C ILE A 109 9.91 -3.91 0.09
N PRO A 110 11.14 -3.46 0.39
CA PRO A 110 11.66 -2.23 -0.20
C PRO A 110 11.93 -2.40 -1.70
N LEU A 111 11.71 -1.32 -2.43
CA LEU A 111 12.01 -1.25 -3.86
C LEU A 111 13.19 -0.30 -4.09
N ALA A 112 13.94 -0.56 -5.14
CA ALA A 112 15.00 0.35 -5.58
C ALA A 112 14.39 1.62 -6.19
N ASP A 113 15.07 2.72 -6.01
CA ASP A 113 14.69 4.00 -6.63
C ASP A 113 14.93 3.97 -8.15
#